data_ef8b44d61fa452731af0a3b95c6231ca
#
_entry.id   ef8b44d61fa452731af0a3b95c6231ca
#
_cell.length_a   1.000
_cell.length_b   1.000
_cell.length_c   1.000
_cell.angle_alpha   90.00
_cell.angle_beta   90.00
_cell.angle_gamma   90.00
#
_symmetry.space_group_name_H-M   'P 1'
#
loop_
_entity.id
_entity.type
_entity.pdbx_description
1 polymer ?
#
loop_
_entity_poly.entity_id
_entity_poly.type
_entity_poly.pdbx_seq_one_letter_code
_entity_poly.pdbx_strand_id
1 'polypeptide(L)'
;MNDHQLLCFLTVSRTLNFTTAARELYCTQPALSYQIRSLEKELDLALFERSTTRVALTEAGRAFVPQAEGIYRSILNARTALKGFARRRTLTLRLPPVLLQRDPIYPILMARLHAALPGYEFAVDTRPVSRNPHEMLCSEADAALYLPFGPLQPEIERTPILHNTFYLIVSPEHPLTGRSALALADLAGQQLFYEPLYQEMVDLAVVQPGLPFSAPSWHMVENYECVYNDLLAGRGMFLCPMKYPAFPAAWYLPLQLPLPDTCLLTLRDDLRPEIQRLREVFTAVYASRAKLLGEE
;
A
#
# COMPACT_ATOMS: atom_id res chain seq x y z
N MET A 1 29.34 -8.96 1.08
CA MET A 1 28.17 -8.06 1.14
C MET A 1 27.23 -8.39 0.00
N ASN A 2 25.92 -8.58 0.30
CA ASN A 2 24.91 -8.90 -0.69
C ASN A 2 23.69 -7.94 -0.54
N ASP A 3 22.79 -7.98 -1.51
CA ASP A 3 21.61 -7.13 -1.57
C ASP A 3 20.67 -7.29 -0.37
N HIS A 4 20.47 -8.52 0.11
CA HIS A 4 19.67 -8.80 1.29
C HIS A 4 20.27 -8.21 2.58
N GLN A 5 21.58 -8.25 2.73
CA GLN A 5 22.28 -7.64 3.87
C GLN A 5 22.15 -6.11 3.83
N LEU A 6 22.27 -5.49 2.63
CA LEU A 6 22.06 -4.06 2.45
C LEU A 6 20.64 -3.65 2.80
N LEU A 7 19.65 -4.39 2.32
CA LEU A 7 18.24 -4.17 2.64
C LEU A 7 17.98 -4.26 4.14
N CYS A 8 18.48 -5.29 4.80
CA CYS A 8 18.40 -5.46 6.25
C CYS A 8 19.00 -4.26 6.99
N PHE A 9 20.20 -3.82 6.58
CA PHE A 9 20.88 -2.67 7.18
C PHE A 9 20.05 -1.38 7.01
N LEU A 10 19.60 -1.07 5.79
CA LEU A 10 18.82 0.13 5.49
C LEU A 10 17.48 0.14 6.25
N THR A 11 16.83 -1.02 6.37
CA THR A 11 15.58 -1.12 7.13
C THR A 11 15.80 -0.88 8.63
N VAL A 12 16.84 -1.47 9.23
CA VAL A 12 17.17 -1.25 10.65
C VAL A 12 17.65 0.19 10.88
N SER A 13 18.41 0.79 9.95
CA SER A 13 18.89 2.17 10.08
C SER A 13 17.75 3.20 10.14
N ARG A 14 16.66 2.92 9.41
CA ARG A 14 15.45 3.75 9.39
C ARG A 14 14.56 3.54 10.60
N THR A 15 14.33 2.28 10.99
CA THR A 15 13.39 1.96 12.08
C THR A 15 14.01 2.06 13.47
N LEU A 16 15.33 1.97 13.57
CA LEU A 16 16.11 1.86 14.80
C LEU A 16 15.55 0.81 15.78
N ASN A 17 14.90 -0.23 15.23
CA ASN A 17 14.25 -1.29 15.98
C ASN A 17 14.28 -2.60 15.19
N PHE A 18 15.01 -3.59 15.68
CA PHE A 18 15.16 -4.90 15.01
C PHE A 18 13.85 -5.67 14.89
N THR A 19 12.94 -5.55 15.85
CA THR A 19 11.65 -6.25 15.81
C THR A 19 10.73 -5.63 14.75
N THR A 20 10.68 -4.31 14.70
CA THR A 20 9.92 -3.57 13.67
C THR A 20 10.49 -3.84 12.29
N ALA A 21 11.82 -3.76 12.12
CA ALA A 21 12.49 -4.05 10.85
C ALA A 21 12.25 -5.49 10.38
N ALA A 22 12.31 -6.48 11.29
CA ALA A 22 12.05 -7.86 10.95
C ALA A 22 10.61 -8.10 10.47
N ARG A 23 9.63 -7.42 11.11
CA ARG A 23 8.23 -7.47 10.68
C ARG A 23 8.07 -6.85 9.28
N GLU A 24 8.71 -5.72 9.01
CA GLU A 24 8.67 -5.09 7.68
C GLU A 24 9.30 -5.95 6.58
N LEU A 25 10.33 -6.71 6.92
CA LEU A 25 11.01 -7.62 5.98
C LEU A 25 10.42 -9.04 5.97
N TYR A 26 9.30 -9.26 6.65
CA TYR A 26 8.64 -10.56 6.76
C TYR A 26 9.60 -11.69 7.18
N CYS A 27 10.54 -11.40 8.09
CA CYS A 27 11.50 -12.36 8.61
C CYS A 27 11.49 -12.37 10.15
N THR A 28 12.19 -13.35 10.74
CA THR A 28 12.35 -13.40 12.20
C THR A 28 13.44 -12.43 12.64
N GLN A 29 13.28 -11.84 13.83
CA GLN A 29 14.31 -10.94 14.40
C GLN A 29 15.70 -11.61 14.54
N PRO A 30 15.84 -12.90 14.91
CA PRO A 30 17.13 -13.58 14.88
C PRO A 30 17.76 -13.66 13.49
N ALA A 31 16.96 -13.90 12.44
CA ALA A 31 17.44 -13.95 11.06
C ALA A 31 17.96 -12.58 10.62
N LEU A 32 17.19 -11.51 10.88
CA LEU A 32 17.63 -10.15 10.61
C LEU A 32 18.92 -9.80 11.36
N SER A 33 19.01 -10.12 12.67
CA SER A 33 20.20 -9.87 13.47
C SER A 33 21.43 -10.64 12.96
N TYR A 34 21.22 -11.82 12.40
CA TYR A 34 22.29 -12.61 11.76
C TYR A 34 22.82 -11.90 10.51
N GLN A 35 21.93 -11.40 9.64
CA GLN A 35 22.33 -10.67 8.43
C GLN A 35 23.14 -9.41 8.76
N ILE A 36 22.71 -8.65 9.75
CA ILE A 36 23.45 -7.45 10.19
C ILE A 36 24.83 -7.82 10.77
N ARG A 37 24.91 -8.82 11.64
CA ARG A 37 26.20 -9.28 12.17
C ARG A 37 27.14 -9.80 11.10
N SER A 38 26.59 -10.50 10.10
CA SER A 38 27.37 -10.98 8.96
C SER A 38 27.93 -9.83 8.13
N LEU A 39 27.15 -8.77 7.92
CA LEU A 39 27.60 -7.55 7.25
C LEU A 39 28.66 -6.81 8.05
N GLU A 40 28.46 -6.60 9.36
CA GLU A 40 29.41 -5.98 10.27
C GLU A 40 30.74 -6.73 10.31
N LYS A 41 30.66 -8.07 10.34
CA LYS A 41 31.87 -8.93 10.29
C LYS A 41 32.63 -8.81 8.98
N GLU A 42 31.94 -8.74 7.85
CA GLU A 42 32.56 -8.59 6.53
C GLU A 42 33.24 -7.23 6.37
N LEU A 43 32.64 -6.19 6.93
CA LEU A 43 33.20 -4.83 6.92
C LEU A 43 34.25 -4.59 8.01
N ASP A 44 34.38 -5.52 8.95
CA ASP A 44 35.19 -5.38 10.17
C ASP A 44 34.85 -4.11 10.97
N LEU A 45 33.59 -3.72 10.96
CA LEU A 45 33.07 -2.52 11.61
C LEU A 45 31.72 -2.80 12.25
N ALA A 46 31.47 -2.26 13.46
CA ALA A 46 30.13 -2.21 14.02
C ALA A 46 29.35 -1.04 13.36
N LEU A 47 28.18 -1.35 12.82
CA LEU A 47 27.30 -0.37 12.20
C LEU A 47 26.22 0.12 13.17
N PHE A 48 25.88 -0.69 14.18
CA PHE A 48 24.90 -0.36 15.20
C PHE A 48 25.49 -0.48 16.62
N GLU A 49 25.16 0.49 17.44
CA GLU A 49 25.27 0.41 18.89
C GLU A 49 24.01 -0.26 19.44
N ARG A 50 24.21 -1.34 20.21
CA ARG A 50 23.11 -2.11 20.80
C ARG A 50 23.22 -2.02 22.31
N SER A 51 22.24 -1.39 22.93
CA SER A 51 22.01 -1.49 24.38
C SER A 51 20.71 -2.25 24.65
N THR A 52 20.46 -2.61 25.89
CA THR A 52 19.22 -3.30 26.29
C THR A 52 17.96 -2.44 26.02
N THR A 53 18.11 -1.13 25.88
CA THR A 53 16.98 -0.19 25.76
C THR A 53 16.96 0.57 24.42
N ARG A 54 18.06 0.55 23.63
CA ARG A 54 18.16 1.40 22.45
C ARG A 54 19.05 0.78 21.37
N VAL A 55 18.64 0.97 20.12
CA VAL A 55 19.44 0.75 18.92
C VAL A 55 19.77 2.11 18.31
N ALA A 56 21.03 2.36 18.00
CA ALA A 56 21.47 3.58 17.33
C ALA A 56 22.52 3.23 16.27
N LEU A 57 22.69 4.07 15.26
CA LEU A 57 23.79 3.94 14.31
C LEU A 57 25.11 4.40 14.97
N THR A 58 26.20 3.67 14.74
CA THR A 58 27.56 4.13 14.99
C THR A 58 27.92 5.26 14.02
N GLU A 59 29.09 5.90 14.20
CA GLU A 59 29.61 6.83 13.22
C GLU A 59 29.84 6.16 11.86
N ALA A 60 30.42 4.95 11.86
CA ALA A 60 30.56 4.12 10.66
C ALA A 60 29.21 3.77 10.03
N GLY A 61 28.21 3.41 10.86
CA GLY A 61 26.85 3.15 10.39
C GLY A 61 26.22 4.35 9.68
N ARG A 62 26.34 5.55 10.27
CA ARG A 62 25.85 6.79 9.64
C ARG A 62 26.55 7.09 8.31
N ALA A 63 27.86 6.92 8.24
CA ALA A 63 28.63 7.10 7.01
C ALA A 63 28.29 6.05 5.95
N PHE A 64 27.91 4.84 6.37
CA PHE A 64 27.59 3.74 5.46
C PHE A 64 26.17 3.85 4.86
N VAL A 65 25.21 4.52 5.50
CA VAL A 65 23.84 4.67 4.98
C VAL A 65 23.80 5.14 3.53
N PRO A 66 24.38 6.31 3.15
CA PRO A 66 24.30 6.80 1.77
C PRO A 66 25.01 5.87 0.77
N GLN A 67 26.06 5.17 1.20
CA GLN A 67 26.78 4.21 0.36
C GLN A 67 25.93 2.97 0.11
N ALA A 68 25.32 2.42 1.17
CA ALA A 68 24.42 1.27 1.09
C ALA A 68 23.21 1.56 0.20
N GLU A 69 22.61 2.76 0.32
CA GLU A 69 21.53 3.21 -0.55
C GLU A 69 21.94 3.26 -2.03
N GLY A 70 23.13 3.84 -2.32
CA GLY A 70 23.65 3.92 -3.69
C GLY A 70 23.91 2.56 -4.31
N ILE A 71 24.55 1.65 -3.57
CA ILE A 71 24.82 0.29 -4.03
C ILE A 71 23.50 -0.48 -4.24
N TYR A 72 22.60 -0.43 -3.27
CA TYR A 72 21.32 -1.13 -3.35
C TYR A 72 20.48 -0.64 -4.53
N ARG A 73 20.42 0.68 -4.75
CA ARG A 73 19.78 1.31 -5.92
C ARG A 73 20.40 0.83 -7.23
N SER A 74 21.71 0.73 -7.32
CA SER A 74 22.41 0.24 -8.51
C SER A 74 22.05 -1.20 -8.82
N ILE A 75 21.91 -2.07 -7.81
CA ILE A 75 21.46 -3.44 -7.98
C ILE A 75 20.03 -3.48 -8.52
N LEU A 76 19.13 -2.67 -7.98
CA LEU A 76 17.74 -2.60 -8.44
C LEU A 76 17.65 -2.09 -9.88
N ASN A 77 18.42 -1.08 -10.24
CA ASN A 77 18.47 -0.54 -11.61
C ASN A 77 18.98 -1.59 -12.60
N ALA A 78 20.02 -2.35 -12.23
CA ALA A 78 20.51 -3.44 -13.06
C ALA A 78 19.44 -4.52 -13.30
N ARG A 79 18.70 -4.91 -12.25
CA ARG A 79 17.57 -5.84 -12.37
C ARG A 79 16.50 -5.32 -13.33
N THR A 80 16.16 -4.04 -13.21
CA THR A 80 15.17 -3.38 -14.09
C THR A 80 15.61 -3.38 -15.55
N ALA A 81 16.86 -2.98 -15.82
CA ALA A 81 17.41 -2.96 -17.16
C ALA A 81 17.39 -4.36 -17.82
N LEU A 82 17.50 -5.42 -17.02
CA LEU A 82 17.48 -6.79 -17.53
C LEU A 82 16.07 -7.38 -17.70
N LYS A 83 15.01 -6.77 -17.14
CA LYS A 83 13.63 -7.25 -17.31
C LYS A 83 13.22 -7.36 -18.78
N GLY A 84 13.63 -6.40 -19.61
CA GLY A 84 13.32 -6.40 -21.05
C GLY A 84 13.96 -7.53 -21.86
N PHE A 85 15.01 -8.18 -21.34
CA PHE A 85 15.66 -9.32 -21.99
C PHE A 85 15.06 -10.68 -21.56
N ALA A 86 14.24 -10.69 -20.51
CA ALA A 86 13.57 -11.91 -20.06
C ALA A 86 12.44 -12.26 -21.05
N ARG A 87 12.50 -13.46 -21.64
CA ARG A 87 11.43 -14.01 -22.51
C ARG A 87 10.18 -14.41 -21.71
N ARG A 88 9.86 -13.68 -20.65
CA ARG A 88 8.67 -13.94 -19.85
C ARG A 88 7.46 -13.37 -20.55
N ARG A 89 6.49 -14.24 -20.85
CA ARG A 89 5.15 -13.82 -21.30
C ARG A 89 4.16 -13.69 -20.12
N THR A 90 4.68 -13.60 -18.89
CA THR A 90 3.88 -13.43 -17.69
C THR A 90 4.15 -12.04 -17.11
N LEU A 91 3.11 -11.26 -16.94
CA LEU A 91 3.13 -9.98 -16.22
C LEU A 91 2.54 -10.19 -14.82
N THR A 92 3.29 -9.80 -13.80
CA THR A 92 2.84 -9.88 -12.41
C THR A 92 2.24 -8.55 -11.97
N LEU A 93 0.95 -8.59 -11.60
CA LEU A 93 0.19 -7.44 -11.12
C LEU A 93 -0.01 -7.55 -9.60
N ARG A 94 0.48 -6.59 -8.84
CA ARG A 94 0.19 -6.45 -7.42
C ARG A 94 -1.11 -5.66 -7.26
N LEU A 95 -2.19 -6.35 -6.90
CA LEU A 95 -3.53 -5.75 -6.80
C LEU A 95 -4.11 -5.98 -5.40
N PRO A 96 -4.79 -4.98 -4.80
CA PRO A 96 -5.40 -5.15 -3.50
C PRO A 96 -6.50 -6.22 -3.53
N PRO A 97 -6.64 -7.05 -2.47
CA PRO A 97 -7.65 -8.12 -2.40
C PRO A 97 -9.08 -7.63 -2.65
N VAL A 98 -9.41 -6.44 -2.17
CA VAL A 98 -10.75 -5.83 -2.33
C VAL A 98 -11.13 -5.66 -3.80
N LEU A 99 -10.17 -5.37 -4.67
CA LEU A 99 -10.41 -5.27 -6.12
C LEU A 99 -10.88 -6.61 -6.69
N LEU A 100 -10.22 -7.70 -6.31
CA LEU A 100 -10.53 -9.02 -6.84
C LEU A 100 -11.85 -9.56 -6.30
N GLN A 101 -12.14 -9.31 -5.04
CA GLN A 101 -13.25 -9.92 -4.33
C GLN A 101 -14.56 -9.16 -4.47
N ARG A 102 -14.49 -7.83 -4.60
CA ARG A 102 -15.67 -6.97 -4.43
C ARG A 102 -15.88 -5.94 -5.53
N ASP A 103 -14.86 -5.63 -6.33
CA ASP A 103 -14.98 -4.61 -7.36
C ASP A 103 -15.39 -5.24 -8.71
N PRO A 104 -16.59 -4.95 -9.23
CA PRO A 104 -17.07 -5.50 -10.49
C PRO A 104 -16.25 -5.07 -11.71
N ILE A 105 -15.37 -4.08 -11.56
CA ILE A 105 -14.44 -3.65 -12.62
C ILE A 105 -13.35 -4.69 -12.91
N TYR A 106 -13.01 -5.55 -11.94
CA TYR A 106 -11.90 -6.49 -12.06
C TYR A 106 -12.04 -7.47 -13.25
N PRO A 107 -13.17 -8.18 -13.44
CA PRO A 107 -13.34 -9.05 -14.59
C PRO A 107 -13.23 -8.29 -15.93
N ILE A 108 -13.76 -7.07 -15.99
CA ILE A 108 -13.70 -6.22 -17.18
C ILE A 108 -12.25 -5.81 -17.46
N LEU A 109 -11.51 -5.39 -16.42
CA LEU A 109 -10.10 -5.06 -16.52
C LEU A 109 -9.29 -6.24 -17.07
N MET A 110 -9.44 -7.43 -16.50
CA MET A 110 -8.71 -8.62 -16.93
C MET A 110 -9.06 -9.00 -18.37
N ALA A 111 -10.32 -8.94 -18.77
CA ALA A 111 -10.73 -9.19 -20.16
C ALA A 111 -10.09 -8.20 -21.13
N ARG A 112 -10.01 -6.91 -20.77
CA ARG A 112 -9.37 -5.88 -21.60
C ARG A 112 -7.86 -6.06 -21.67
N LEU A 113 -7.20 -6.46 -20.57
CA LEU A 113 -5.77 -6.77 -20.56
C LEU A 113 -5.45 -7.95 -21.46
N HIS A 114 -6.18 -9.05 -21.38
CA HIS A 114 -5.98 -10.20 -22.27
C HIS A 114 -6.22 -9.86 -23.75
N ALA A 115 -7.21 -9.01 -24.06
CA ALA A 115 -7.45 -8.55 -25.42
C ALA A 115 -6.35 -7.63 -25.95
N ALA A 116 -5.77 -6.78 -25.09
CA ALA A 116 -4.76 -5.80 -25.46
C ALA A 116 -3.34 -6.40 -25.55
N LEU A 117 -3.08 -7.48 -24.83
CA LEU A 117 -1.79 -8.16 -24.73
C LEU A 117 -1.95 -9.67 -25.01
N PRO A 118 -2.32 -10.03 -26.27
CA PRO A 118 -2.51 -11.42 -26.62
C PRO A 118 -1.19 -12.20 -26.49
N GLY A 119 -1.24 -13.34 -25.83
CA GLY A 119 -0.06 -14.18 -25.58
C GLY A 119 0.71 -13.83 -24.29
N TYR A 120 0.22 -12.88 -23.48
CA TYR A 120 0.67 -12.68 -22.12
C TYR A 120 -0.25 -13.34 -21.12
N GLU A 121 0.34 -13.94 -20.08
CA GLU A 121 -0.35 -14.40 -18.88
C GLU A 121 -0.25 -13.31 -17.80
N PHE A 122 -1.29 -13.20 -16.97
CA PHE A 122 -1.30 -12.27 -15.85
C PHE A 122 -1.31 -13.05 -14.54
N ALA A 123 -0.22 -12.96 -13.80
CA ALA A 123 -0.15 -13.42 -12.43
C ALA A 123 -0.63 -12.29 -11.51
N VAL A 124 -1.60 -12.56 -10.66
CA VAL A 124 -2.10 -11.58 -9.69
C VAL A 124 -1.57 -11.93 -8.31
N ASP A 125 -0.89 -10.97 -7.72
CA ASP A 125 -0.38 -11.05 -6.36
C ASP A 125 -1.16 -10.09 -5.46
N THR A 126 -1.76 -10.60 -4.40
CA THR A 126 -2.61 -9.84 -3.47
C THR A 126 -1.92 -9.45 -2.18
N ARG A 127 -0.63 -9.77 -2.05
CA ARG A 127 0.14 -9.31 -0.88
C ARG A 127 0.12 -7.77 -0.82
N PRO A 128 0.17 -7.16 0.36
CA PRO A 128 0.26 -5.71 0.47
C PRO A 128 1.44 -5.15 -0.34
N VAL A 129 1.27 -3.94 -0.87
CA VAL A 129 2.39 -3.22 -1.49
C VAL A 129 3.42 -2.95 -0.40
N SER A 130 4.66 -3.29 -0.68
CA SER A 130 5.77 -3.07 0.24
C SER A 130 5.93 -1.59 0.57
N ARG A 131 6.43 -1.28 1.78
CA ARG A 131 6.88 0.08 2.13
C ARG A 131 8.02 0.59 1.25
N ASN A 132 8.65 -0.31 0.48
CA ASN A 132 9.55 0.03 -0.60
C ASN A 132 8.95 -0.41 -1.96
N PRO A 133 8.04 0.36 -2.56
CA PRO A 133 7.41 0.01 -3.84
C PRO A 133 8.42 -0.16 -4.98
N HIS A 134 9.53 0.57 -4.96
CA HIS A 134 10.57 0.46 -5.98
C HIS A 134 11.21 -0.94 -5.99
N GLU A 135 11.57 -1.47 -4.83
CA GLU A 135 12.12 -2.83 -4.72
C GLU A 135 11.14 -3.89 -5.22
N MET A 136 9.89 -3.78 -4.79
CA MET A 136 8.82 -4.67 -5.22
C MET A 136 8.67 -4.65 -6.75
N LEU A 137 8.65 -3.48 -7.38
CA LEU A 137 8.55 -3.34 -8.83
C LEU A 137 9.80 -3.86 -9.56
N CYS A 138 10.98 -3.81 -8.95
CA CYS A 138 12.19 -4.37 -9.53
C CYS A 138 12.23 -5.90 -9.52
N SER A 139 11.69 -6.54 -8.50
CA SER A 139 11.92 -7.96 -8.22
C SER A 139 10.67 -8.84 -8.23
N GLU A 140 9.50 -8.31 -7.85
CA GLU A 140 8.33 -9.12 -7.58
C GLU A 140 7.13 -8.84 -8.50
N ALA A 141 6.96 -7.61 -8.96
CA ALA A 141 5.82 -7.21 -9.78
C ALA A 141 6.24 -6.33 -10.96
N ASP A 142 5.44 -6.34 -12.01
CA ASP A 142 5.62 -5.45 -13.16
C ASP A 142 4.80 -4.17 -13.00
N ALA A 143 3.69 -4.24 -12.28
CA ALA A 143 2.86 -3.11 -11.93
C ALA A 143 2.13 -3.34 -10.61
N ALA A 144 1.77 -2.26 -9.92
CA ALA A 144 1.01 -2.34 -8.68
C ALA A 144 -0.09 -1.28 -8.63
N LEU A 145 -1.26 -1.66 -8.16
CA LEU A 145 -2.32 -0.71 -7.82
C LEU A 145 -2.13 -0.28 -6.37
N TYR A 146 -1.92 1.02 -6.17
CA TYR A 146 -1.53 1.54 -4.86
C TYR A 146 -2.17 2.89 -4.55
N LEU A 147 -2.45 3.11 -3.28
CA LEU A 147 -2.90 4.38 -2.73
C LEU A 147 -1.71 5.05 -1.99
N PRO A 148 -1.00 6.00 -2.62
CA PRO A 148 0.23 6.57 -2.07
C PRO A 148 -0.05 7.62 -1.00
N PHE A 149 0.13 7.28 0.28
CA PHE A 149 0.00 8.23 1.38
C PHE A 149 1.27 9.06 1.67
N GLY A 150 2.33 8.86 0.91
CA GLY A 150 3.59 9.56 1.08
C GLY A 150 4.35 9.74 -0.22
N PRO A 151 5.54 10.35 -0.17
CA PRO A 151 6.40 10.51 -1.33
C PRO A 151 6.87 9.14 -1.83
N LEU A 152 6.78 8.93 -3.14
CA LEU A 152 7.34 7.77 -3.81
C LEU A 152 8.75 8.08 -4.32
N GLN A 153 9.54 7.02 -4.50
CA GLN A 153 10.87 7.12 -5.07
C GLN A 153 10.82 7.68 -6.51
N PRO A 154 11.84 8.48 -6.94
CA PRO A 154 11.85 9.10 -8.27
C PRO A 154 11.80 8.12 -9.43
N GLU A 155 12.26 6.89 -9.21
CA GLU A 155 12.29 5.79 -10.19
C GLU A 155 10.90 5.20 -10.46
N ILE A 156 9.89 5.57 -9.67
CA ILE A 156 8.52 5.09 -9.85
C ILE A 156 7.76 6.06 -10.76
N GLU A 157 7.15 5.51 -11.79
CA GLU A 157 6.13 6.18 -12.59
C GLU A 157 4.77 5.97 -11.95
N ARG A 158 4.08 7.08 -11.73
CA ARG A 158 2.76 7.11 -11.08
C ARG A 158 1.71 7.55 -12.08
N THR A 159 0.82 6.64 -12.45
CA THR A 159 -0.33 6.92 -13.30
C THR A 159 -1.59 6.97 -12.45
N PRO A 160 -2.17 8.15 -12.18
CA PRO A 160 -3.45 8.26 -11.46
C PRO A 160 -4.55 7.57 -12.26
N ILE A 161 -5.37 6.74 -11.64
CA ILE A 161 -6.43 5.99 -12.31
C ILE A 161 -7.80 6.10 -11.64
N LEU A 162 -7.87 6.39 -10.35
CA LEU A 162 -9.13 6.52 -9.63
C LEU A 162 -9.03 7.61 -8.56
N HIS A 163 -9.93 8.57 -8.62
CA HIS A 163 -10.15 9.51 -7.51
C HIS A 163 -10.91 8.80 -6.39
N ASN A 164 -10.34 8.80 -5.19
CA ASN A 164 -10.91 8.06 -4.07
C ASN A 164 -11.93 8.90 -3.30
N THR A 165 -13.06 8.26 -3.01
CA THR A 165 -14.01 8.75 -2.01
C THR A 165 -14.20 7.63 -0.99
N PHE A 166 -13.81 7.87 0.25
CA PHE A 166 -14.17 6.95 1.32
C PHE A 166 -15.56 7.26 1.84
N TYR A 167 -16.23 6.22 2.26
CA TYR A 167 -17.54 6.27 2.87
C TYR A 167 -17.44 5.71 4.28
N LEU A 168 -18.33 6.21 5.14
CA LEU A 168 -18.64 5.58 6.40
C LEU A 168 -20.02 4.93 6.27
N ILE A 169 -20.11 3.65 6.60
CA ILE A 169 -21.39 2.97 6.76
C ILE A 169 -21.96 3.39 8.11
N VAL A 170 -23.09 4.07 8.05
CA VAL A 170 -23.78 4.67 9.21
C VAL A 170 -25.24 4.19 9.19
N SER A 171 -25.64 3.42 10.19
CA SER A 171 -27.01 2.92 10.27
C SER A 171 -28.00 4.04 10.62
N PRO A 172 -29.32 3.85 10.36
CA PRO A 172 -30.35 4.80 10.74
C PRO A 172 -30.41 5.10 12.24
N GLU A 173 -29.98 4.16 13.07
CA GLU A 173 -29.95 4.30 14.54
C GLU A 173 -28.77 5.14 15.05
N HIS A 174 -27.82 5.48 14.17
CA HIS A 174 -26.63 6.24 14.57
C HIS A 174 -26.91 7.74 14.61
N PRO A 175 -26.39 8.48 15.63
CA PRO A 175 -26.66 9.93 15.81
C PRO A 175 -26.25 10.81 14.62
N LEU A 176 -25.32 10.37 13.78
CA LEU A 176 -24.85 11.11 12.61
C LEU A 176 -25.67 10.83 11.34
N THR A 177 -26.70 10.00 11.42
CA THR A 177 -27.61 9.72 10.30
C THR A 177 -28.30 11.02 9.83
N GLY A 178 -28.53 11.15 8.51
CA GLY A 178 -29.18 12.30 7.90
C GLY A 178 -28.23 13.44 7.51
N ARG A 179 -26.93 13.33 7.79
CA ARG A 179 -25.93 14.25 7.22
C ARG A 179 -25.67 13.92 5.75
N SER A 180 -25.28 14.93 4.98
CA SER A 180 -24.90 14.74 3.57
C SER A 180 -23.45 14.26 3.39
N ALA A 181 -22.59 14.55 4.35
CA ALA A 181 -21.18 14.13 4.41
C ALA A 181 -20.65 14.29 5.83
N LEU A 182 -19.54 13.64 6.15
CA LEU A 182 -18.84 13.73 7.43
C LEU A 182 -17.43 14.27 7.24
N ALA A 183 -17.03 15.19 8.11
CA ALA A 183 -15.64 15.61 8.26
C ALA A 183 -14.97 14.83 9.39
N LEU A 184 -13.63 14.82 9.45
CA LEU A 184 -12.88 14.17 10.56
C LEU A 184 -13.31 14.67 11.94
N ALA A 185 -13.66 15.97 12.05
CA ALA A 185 -14.11 16.56 13.31
C ALA A 185 -15.44 15.95 13.82
N ASP A 186 -16.30 15.49 12.92
CA ASP A 186 -17.58 14.86 13.28
C ASP A 186 -17.38 13.47 13.89
N LEU A 187 -16.19 12.88 13.70
CA LEU A 187 -15.86 11.53 14.17
C LEU A 187 -15.34 11.52 15.62
N ALA A 188 -15.22 12.69 16.24
CA ALA A 188 -14.76 12.82 17.62
C ALA A 188 -15.60 11.95 18.59
N GLY A 189 -14.93 11.09 19.36
CA GLY A 189 -15.58 10.19 20.32
C GLY A 189 -16.37 9.04 19.72
N GLN A 190 -16.35 8.87 18.39
CA GLN A 190 -17.04 7.78 17.69
C GLN A 190 -16.18 6.51 17.64
N GLN A 191 -16.84 5.35 17.53
CA GLN A 191 -16.17 4.09 17.21
C GLN A 191 -16.12 3.90 15.70
N LEU A 192 -14.90 3.69 15.18
CA LEU A 192 -14.64 3.50 13.76
C LEU A 192 -13.97 2.16 13.53
N PHE A 193 -14.58 1.34 12.71
CA PHE A 193 -14.04 0.07 12.27
C PHE A 193 -13.43 0.22 10.88
N TYR A 194 -12.30 -0.45 10.64
CA TYR A 194 -11.61 -0.41 9.35
C TYR A 194 -10.84 -1.71 9.07
N GLU A 195 -10.63 -2.03 7.80
CA GLU A 195 -9.85 -3.19 7.37
C GLU A 195 -8.32 -2.88 7.42
N PRO A 196 -7.46 -3.90 7.62
CA PRO A 196 -6.00 -3.73 7.73
C PRO A 196 -5.37 -2.97 6.56
N LEU A 197 -5.96 -3.06 5.37
CA LEU A 197 -5.52 -2.35 4.16
C LEU A 197 -5.47 -0.82 4.35
N TYR A 198 -6.27 -0.26 5.26
CA TYR A 198 -6.38 1.18 5.49
C TYR A 198 -5.57 1.68 6.69
N GLN A 199 -4.70 0.82 7.27
CA GLN A 199 -3.89 1.18 8.44
C GLN A 199 -3.03 2.43 8.20
N GLU A 200 -2.36 2.52 7.05
CA GLU A 200 -1.53 3.70 6.73
C GLU A 200 -2.35 4.99 6.65
N MET A 201 -3.57 4.91 6.11
CA MET A 201 -4.48 6.06 6.06
C MET A 201 -4.92 6.47 7.48
N VAL A 202 -5.26 5.49 8.31
CA VAL A 202 -5.64 5.74 9.71
C VAL A 202 -4.49 6.35 10.48
N ASP A 203 -3.27 5.83 10.34
CA ASP A 203 -2.06 6.37 10.97
C ASP A 203 -1.83 7.84 10.58
N LEU A 204 -2.03 8.19 9.32
CA LEU A 204 -1.92 9.56 8.83
C LEU A 204 -3.06 10.46 9.33
N ALA A 205 -4.29 9.93 9.38
CA ALA A 205 -5.44 10.68 9.89
C ALA A 205 -5.29 10.98 11.40
N VAL A 206 -4.73 10.05 12.16
CA VAL A 206 -4.49 10.21 13.61
C VAL A 206 -3.38 11.23 13.91
N VAL A 207 -2.39 11.37 13.01
CA VAL A 207 -1.23 12.26 13.22
C VAL A 207 -1.47 13.69 12.72
N GLN A 208 -2.57 13.96 11.99
CA GLN A 208 -2.83 15.32 11.49
C GLN A 208 -3.00 16.33 12.64
N PRO A 209 -2.23 17.44 12.64
CA PRO A 209 -2.44 18.51 13.60
C PRO A 209 -3.80 19.17 13.36
N GLY A 210 -4.66 19.17 14.37
CA GLY A 210 -5.99 19.78 14.32
C GLY A 210 -7.17 18.85 14.54
N LEU A 211 -6.94 17.55 14.77
CA LEU A 211 -7.98 16.70 15.31
C LEU A 211 -8.34 17.16 16.74
N PRO A 212 -9.64 17.30 17.05
CA PRO A 212 -10.06 17.66 18.40
C PRO A 212 -9.60 16.60 19.40
N PHE A 213 -9.40 17.01 20.65
CA PHE A 213 -8.87 16.20 21.78
C PHE A 213 -9.56 14.85 22.03
N SER A 214 -10.72 14.60 21.45
CA SER A 214 -11.44 13.34 21.44
C SER A 214 -11.31 12.66 20.08
N ALA A 215 -10.13 12.14 19.77
CA ALA A 215 -9.93 11.31 18.58
C ALA A 215 -10.95 10.16 18.53
N PRO A 216 -11.42 9.75 17.34
CA PRO A 216 -12.24 8.55 17.22
C PRO A 216 -11.46 7.32 17.71
N SER A 217 -12.18 6.35 18.28
CA SER A 217 -11.59 5.05 18.61
C SER A 217 -11.53 4.21 17.36
N TRP A 218 -10.33 3.99 16.84
CA TRP A 218 -10.09 3.18 15.64
C TRP A 218 -9.90 1.72 16.00
N HIS A 219 -10.73 0.86 15.42
CA HIS A 219 -10.70 -0.59 15.64
C HIS A 219 -10.48 -1.32 14.32
N MET A 220 -9.32 -1.96 14.21
CA MET A 220 -9.01 -2.80 13.06
C MET A 220 -9.79 -4.11 13.16
N VAL A 221 -10.50 -4.46 12.08
CA VAL A 221 -11.28 -5.69 11.94
C VAL A 221 -10.96 -6.36 10.62
N GLU A 222 -11.16 -7.66 10.52
CA GLU A 222 -10.85 -8.40 9.29
C GLU A 222 -11.71 -7.93 8.10
N ASN A 223 -13.00 -7.69 8.36
CA ASN A 223 -13.98 -7.21 7.38
C ASN A 223 -15.22 -6.65 8.11
N TYR A 224 -16.19 -6.09 7.38
CA TYR A 224 -17.41 -5.54 7.98
C TYR A 224 -18.33 -6.61 8.58
N GLU A 225 -18.27 -7.85 8.13
CA GLU A 225 -19.07 -8.94 8.68
C GLU A 225 -18.78 -9.17 10.17
N CYS A 226 -17.54 -8.93 10.61
CA CYS A 226 -17.16 -9.06 12.02
C CYS A 226 -17.89 -8.07 12.93
N VAL A 227 -18.33 -6.94 12.42
CA VAL A 227 -18.97 -5.86 13.17
C VAL A 227 -20.38 -5.54 12.71
N TYR A 228 -20.99 -6.42 11.88
CA TYR A 228 -22.27 -6.17 11.25
C TYR A 228 -23.38 -5.83 12.25
N ASN A 229 -23.46 -6.56 13.36
CA ASN A 229 -24.45 -6.31 14.41
C ASN A 229 -24.22 -4.98 15.17
N ASP A 230 -22.97 -4.55 15.30
CA ASP A 230 -22.65 -3.25 15.90
C ASP A 230 -23.05 -2.12 14.98
N LEU A 231 -22.83 -2.28 13.68
CA LEU A 231 -23.29 -1.32 12.68
C LEU A 231 -24.80 -1.20 12.67
N LEU A 232 -25.54 -2.32 12.66
CA LEU A 232 -27.01 -2.34 12.70
C LEU A 232 -27.56 -1.62 13.93
N ALA A 233 -26.91 -1.80 15.08
CA ALA A 233 -27.30 -1.20 16.36
C ALA A 233 -26.84 0.26 16.53
N GLY A 234 -26.20 0.87 15.52
CA GLY A 234 -25.68 2.23 15.60
C GLY A 234 -24.52 2.44 16.58
N ARG A 235 -23.82 1.35 16.96
CA ARG A 235 -22.72 1.39 17.93
C ARG A 235 -21.36 1.69 17.33
N GLY A 236 -21.32 2.15 16.08
CA GLY A 236 -20.10 2.52 15.39
C GLY A 236 -20.32 2.68 13.91
N MET A 237 -19.26 3.01 13.20
CA MET A 237 -19.25 3.23 11.75
C MET A 237 -18.13 2.41 11.12
N PHE A 238 -18.33 1.97 9.89
CA PHE A 238 -17.31 1.22 9.15
C PHE A 238 -16.79 2.03 7.97
N LEU A 239 -15.46 2.17 7.90
CA LEU A 239 -14.77 2.85 6.82
C LEU A 239 -14.62 1.94 5.60
N CYS A 240 -15.06 2.40 4.44
CA CYS A 240 -14.97 1.63 3.20
C CYS A 240 -14.68 2.52 1.98
N PRO A 241 -13.96 2.01 0.97
CA PRO A 241 -13.61 2.76 -0.25
C PRO A 241 -14.71 2.71 -1.31
N MET A 242 -15.72 1.89 -1.10
CA MET A 242 -16.82 1.67 -2.06
C MET A 242 -18.10 1.31 -1.33
N LYS A 243 -19.22 1.40 -2.03
CA LYS A 243 -20.50 0.96 -1.51
C LYS A 243 -20.65 -0.55 -1.71
N TYR A 244 -20.87 -1.26 -0.63
CA TYR A 244 -21.13 -2.72 -0.66
C TYR A 244 -22.62 -3.01 -0.85
N PRO A 245 -23.00 -4.00 -1.65
CA PRO A 245 -24.42 -4.35 -1.85
C PRO A 245 -25.15 -4.79 -0.57
N ALA A 246 -24.41 -5.16 0.47
CA ALA A 246 -24.95 -5.60 1.75
C ALA A 246 -25.69 -4.52 2.54
N PHE A 247 -25.46 -3.24 2.21
CA PHE A 247 -26.08 -2.11 2.93
C PHE A 247 -26.86 -1.19 1.99
N PRO A 248 -27.96 -0.59 2.48
CA PRO A 248 -28.71 0.39 1.71
C PRO A 248 -27.86 1.59 1.31
N ALA A 249 -28.08 2.15 0.13
CA ALA A 249 -27.34 3.33 -0.36
C ALA A 249 -27.38 4.52 0.61
N ALA A 250 -28.49 4.69 1.33
CA ALA A 250 -28.69 5.77 2.30
C ALA A 250 -27.78 5.67 3.55
N TRP A 251 -27.15 4.51 3.78
CA TRP A 251 -26.24 4.33 4.92
C TRP A 251 -24.81 4.80 4.63
N TYR A 252 -24.49 5.12 3.38
CA TYR A 252 -23.15 5.55 3.00
C TYR A 252 -23.02 7.05 3.06
N LEU A 253 -22.30 7.57 4.04
CA LEU A 253 -21.95 8.97 4.15
C LEU A 253 -20.53 9.19 3.63
N PRO A 254 -20.33 10.07 2.64
CA PRO A 254 -19.00 10.42 2.18
C PRO A 254 -18.17 11.02 3.32
N LEU A 255 -16.94 10.55 3.48
CA LEU A 255 -15.98 11.12 4.40
C LEU A 255 -15.14 12.17 3.66
N GLN A 256 -15.19 13.40 4.11
CA GLN A 256 -14.41 14.52 3.56
C GLN A 256 -12.95 14.43 4.06
N LEU A 257 -12.16 13.68 3.33
CA LEU A 257 -10.71 13.55 3.55
C LEU A 257 -9.98 13.93 2.26
N PRO A 258 -8.87 14.70 2.34
CA PRO A 258 -7.98 14.90 1.20
C PRO A 258 -7.19 13.61 0.96
N LEU A 259 -7.76 12.73 0.14
CA LEU A 259 -7.15 11.44 -0.20
C LEU A 259 -6.33 11.56 -1.48
N PRO A 260 -5.20 10.88 -1.57
CA PRO A 260 -4.51 10.74 -2.85
C PRO A 260 -5.33 9.86 -3.80
N ASP A 261 -5.10 10.06 -5.10
CA ASP A 261 -5.66 9.16 -6.11
C ASP A 261 -5.06 7.76 -5.99
N THR A 262 -5.86 6.73 -6.25
CA THR A 262 -5.31 5.40 -6.51
C THR A 262 -4.53 5.44 -7.81
N CYS A 263 -3.29 5.01 -7.75
CA CYS A 263 -2.36 5.04 -8.86
C CYS A 263 -1.95 3.63 -9.29
N LEU A 264 -1.75 3.47 -10.58
CA LEU A 264 -0.97 2.37 -11.10
C LEU A 264 0.51 2.77 -11.01
N LEU A 265 1.29 2.00 -10.28
CA LEU A 265 2.74 2.16 -10.15
C LEU A 265 3.44 1.23 -11.11
N THR A 266 4.41 1.74 -11.84
CA THR A 266 5.36 1.02 -12.68
C THR A 266 6.75 1.63 -12.51
N LEU A 267 7.79 0.99 -13.00
CA LEU A 267 9.10 1.64 -13.05
C LEU A 267 9.13 2.64 -14.20
N ARG A 268 9.72 3.82 -13.94
CA ARG A 268 9.84 4.90 -14.93
C ARG A 268 10.68 4.49 -16.15
N ASP A 269 11.75 3.77 -15.89
CA ASP A 269 12.70 3.34 -16.90
C ASP A 269 12.34 1.98 -17.52
N ASP A 270 11.15 1.44 -17.20
CA ASP A 270 10.64 0.24 -17.85
C ASP A 270 9.95 0.60 -19.16
N LEU A 271 10.74 0.58 -20.23
CA LEU A 271 10.31 0.95 -21.59
C LEU A 271 9.68 -0.21 -22.36
N ARG A 272 9.41 -1.34 -21.73
CA ARG A 272 8.75 -2.47 -22.37
C ARG A 272 7.37 -2.05 -22.93
N PRO A 273 7.08 -2.35 -24.22
CA PRO A 273 5.81 -1.95 -24.85
C PRO A 273 4.57 -2.49 -24.10
N GLU A 274 4.69 -3.69 -23.52
CA GLU A 274 3.62 -4.30 -22.72
C GLU A 274 3.30 -3.52 -21.44
N ILE A 275 4.27 -2.87 -20.82
CA ILE A 275 4.04 -2.03 -19.64
C ILE A 275 3.33 -0.72 -20.03
N GLN A 276 3.71 -0.13 -21.15
CA GLN A 276 2.99 1.02 -21.69
C GLN A 276 1.54 0.66 -22.01
N ARG A 277 1.34 -0.48 -22.70
CA ARG A 277 0.00 -0.96 -23.05
C ARG A 277 -0.85 -1.28 -21.83
N LEU A 278 -0.25 -1.83 -20.79
CA LEU A 278 -0.89 -2.09 -19.51
C LEU A 278 -1.40 -0.78 -18.88
N ARG A 279 -0.56 0.27 -18.83
CA ARG A 279 -0.95 1.60 -18.32
C ARG A 279 -2.15 2.17 -19.09
N GLU A 280 -2.12 2.09 -20.42
CA GLU A 280 -3.23 2.56 -21.29
C GLU A 280 -4.54 1.84 -20.96
N VAL A 281 -4.50 0.52 -20.81
CA VAL A 281 -5.69 -0.29 -20.49
C VAL A 281 -6.25 0.07 -19.11
N PHE A 282 -5.40 0.16 -18.09
CA PHE A 282 -5.85 0.57 -16.75
C PHE A 282 -6.51 1.95 -16.79
N THR A 283 -5.85 2.93 -17.40
CA THR A 283 -6.39 4.29 -17.53
C THR A 283 -7.73 4.30 -18.25
N ALA A 284 -7.86 3.60 -19.37
CA ALA A 284 -9.08 3.57 -20.17
C ALA A 284 -10.24 2.89 -19.43
N VAL A 285 -9.98 1.77 -18.75
CA VAL A 285 -10.99 1.03 -17.99
C VAL A 285 -11.51 1.87 -16.83
N TYR A 286 -10.62 2.47 -16.04
CA TYR A 286 -11.04 3.27 -14.90
C TYR A 286 -11.66 4.61 -15.30
N ALA A 287 -11.21 5.25 -16.38
CA ALA A 287 -11.87 6.46 -16.91
C ALA A 287 -13.30 6.20 -17.39
N SER A 288 -13.60 4.97 -17.78
CA SER A 288 -14.94 4.56 -18.24
C SER A 288 -15.71 3.76 -17.17
N ARG A 289 -15.24 3.75 -15.92
CA ARG A 289 -15.76 2.88 -14.86
C ARG A 289 -17.28 3.04 -14.65
N ALA A 290 -17.76 4.26 -14.46
CA ALA A 290 -19.17 4.53 -14.23
C ALA A 290 -20.05 3.98 -15.37
N LYS A 291 -19.67 4.27 -16.62
CA LYS A 291 -20.34 3.76 -17.81
C LYS A 291 -20.30 2.23 -17.91
N LEU A 292 -19.14 1.62 -17.61
CA LEU A 292 -18.96 0.17 -17.68
C LEU A 292 -19.78 -0.60 -16.64
N LEU A 293 -20.06 0.06 -15.49
CA LEU A 293 -20.82 -0.49 -14.39
C LEU A 293 -22.31 -0.08 -14.41
N GLY A 294 -22.71 0.80 -15.34
CA GLY A 294 -24.09 1.31 -15.41
C GLY A 294 -24.45 2.20 -14.21
N GLU A 295 -23.49 2.94 -13.70
CA GLU A 295 -23.63 3.86 -12.54
C GLU A 295 -23.95 5.29 -12.97
N GLU A 296 -24.16 5.54 -14.28
CA GLU A 296 -24.55 6.85 -14.88
C GLU A 296 -26.06 7.08 -14.85
#